data_0d66f1337bb1f6869aeb48accc30601e
#
_entry.id   0d66f1337bb1f6869aeb48accc30601e
#
_cell.length_a   1.000
_cell.length_b   1.000
_cell.length_c   1.000
_cell.angle_alpha   90.00
_cell.angle_beta   90.00
_cell.angle_gamma   90.00
#
_symmetry.space_group_name_H-M   'P 1'
#
loop_
_entity.id
_entity.type
_entity.pdbx_description
1 polymer ?
#
loop_
_entity_poly.entity_id
_entity_poly.type
_entity_poly.pdbx_seq_one_letter_code
_entity_poly.pdbx_strand_id
1 'polypeptide(L)'
;MIKIAPSILAVDLINLKDEVKLVDANGAEYIHIDVMDGHYVPNITFGSNIVKSLRPITNKVLDVHLMISPVEKYINNFIEAGADIISFHPEADDKPFEIIKNIKNKNCKAGIAIHPNIKVAEIAKFLELIDLVIVMTVVPGAGGQKFMDSEVSKIIELKNIRDQQKLNFEIEIDGGVNKETSQICKNSGADVLVAGSYIFSGNKDNYKTLIDSLR
;
A
#
# COMPACT_ATOMS: atom_id res chain seq x y z
N MET A 1 11.74 -2.31 12.72
CA MET A 1 11.95 -3.47 11.80
C MET A 1 11.09 -3.22 10.59
N ILE A 2 11.65 -3.34 9.39
CA ILE A 2 10.91 -3.11 8.16
C ILE A 2 9.83 -4.19 7.97
N LYS A 3 8.66 -3.79 7.52
CA LYS A 3 7.53 -4.69 7.21
C LYS A 3 7.47 -4.92 5.70
N ILE A 4 7.10 -6.13 5.31
CA ILE A 4 6.93 -6.48 3.89
C ILE A 4 5.46 -6.74 3.61
N ALA A 5 4.99 -6.09 2.55
CA ALA A 5 3.62 -6.12 2.04
C ALA A 5 3.60 -6.69 0.62
N PRO A 6 3.52 -8.02 0.43
CA PRO A 6 3.36 -8.59 -0.90
C PRO A 6 2.07 -8.08 -1.56
N SER A 7 2.20 -7.45 -2.77
CA SER A 7 1.03 -7.00 -3.54
C SER A 7 0.45 -8.15 -4.36
N ILE A 8 -0.80 -8.47 -4.10
CA ILE A 8 -1.53 -9.51 -4.85
C ILE A 8 -1.86 -9.11 -6.29
N LEU A 9 -1.53 -7.90 -6.70
CA LEU A 9 -1.65 -7.49 -8.11
C LEU A 9 -0.78 -8.35 -9.04
N ALA A 10 0.34 -8.87 -8.53
CA ALA A 10 1.29 -9.66 -9.31
C ALA A 10 1.12 -11.19 -9.16
N VAL A 11 0.11 -11.63 -8.40
CA VAL A 11 -0.12 -13.05 -8.12
C VAL A 11 -0.83 -13.76 -9.28
N ASP A 12 -0.65 -15.06 -9.38
CA ASP A 12 -1.55 -15.89 -10.19
C ASP A 12 -2.92 -15.98 -9.52
N LEU A 13 -3.90 -15.25 -10.05
CA LEU A 13 -5.25 -15.12 -9.48
C LEU A 13 -6.01 -16.45 -9.38
N ILE A 14 -5.69 -17.43 -10.23
CA ILE A 14 -6.30 -18.77 -10.14
C ILE A 14 -5.87 -19.47 -8.85
N ASN A 15 -4.67 -19.16 -8.36
CA ASN A 15 -4.08 -19.72 -7.16
C ASN A 15 -4.02 -18.74 -5.96
N LEU A 16 -4.75 -17.63 -6.01
CA LEU A 16 -4.68 -16.51 -5.05
C LEU A 16 -4.68 -16.97 -3.58
N LYS A 17 -5.57 -17.91 -3.22
CA LYS A 17 -5.65 -18.43 -1.86
C LYS A 17 -4.34 -19.07 -1.38
N ASP A 18 -3.72 -19.90 -2.22
CA ASP A 18 -2.50 -20.62 -1.86
C ASP A 18 -1.29 -19.68 -1.87
N GLU A 19 -1.27 -18.72 -2.78
CA GLU A 19 -0.26 -17.67 -2.84
C GLU A 19 -0.26 -16.81 -1.56
N VAL A 20 -1.44 -16.35 -1.12
CA VAL A 20 -1.56 -15.54 0.11
C VAL A 20 -1.16 -16.35 1.34
N LYS A 21 -1.58 -17.61 1.45
CA LYS A 21 -1.13 -18.48 2.54
C LYS A 21 0.37 -18.68 2.55
N LEU A 22 0.98 -18.77 1.37
CA LEU A 22 2.40 -19.00 1.25
C LEU A 22 3.21 -17.78 1.69
N VAL A 23 2.86 -16.57 1.26
CA VAL A 23 3.55 -15.35 1.71
C VAL A 23 3.30 -15.06 3.20
N ASP A 24 2.10 -15.36 3.73
CA ASP A 24 1.78 -15.27 5.16
C ASP A 24 2.72 -16.19 5.98
N ALA A 25 2.85 -17.46 5.60
CA ALA A 25 3.71 -18.43 6.26
C ALA A 25 5.21 -18.08 6.15
N ASN A 26 5.60 -17.36 5.10
CA ASN A 26 6.98 -16.94 4.83
C ASN A 26 7.36 -15.57 5.39
N GLY A 27 6.50 -14.98 6.24
CA GLY A 27 6.88 -13.84 7.06
C GLY A 27 6.44 -12.48 6.53
N ALA A 28 5.49 -12.42 5.59
CA ALA A 28 4.82 -11.17 5.27
C ALA A 28 4.09 -10.61 6.50
N GLU A 29 4.16 -9.30 6.72
CA GLU A 29 3.40 -8.63 7.76
C GLU A 29 2.06 -8.11 7.26
N TYR A 30 2.02 -7.64 6.00
CA TYR A 30 0.83 -7.12 5.34
C TYR A 30 0.53 -7.94 4.08
N ILE A 31 -0.70 -7.84 3.60
CA ILE A 31 -1.11 -8.26 2.25
C ILE A 31 -1.64 -7.01 1.56
N HIS A 32 -0.92 -6.54 0.56
CA HIS A 32 -1.27 -5.32 -0.17
C HIS A 32 -2.22 -5.62 -1.33
N ILE A 33 -3.28 -4.80 -1.46
CA ILE A 33 -4.39 -5.01 -2.40
C ILE A 33 -4.61 -3.73 -3.21
N ASP A 34 -4.11 -3.71 -4.43
CA ASP A 34 -4.24 -2.60 -5.37
C ASP A 34 -5.61 -2.64 -6.06
N VAL A 35 -6.52 -1.75 -5.64
CA VAL A 35 -7.88 -1.63 -6.19
C VAL A 35 -7.93 -0.52 -7.22
N MET A 36 -8.30 -0.87 -8.45
CA MET A 36 -8.35 0.03 -9.60
C MET A 36 -9.72 -0.06 -10.28
N ASP A 37 -10.29 1.06 -10.72
CA ASP A 37 -11.65 1.15 -11.24
C ASP A 37 -11.77 1.54 -12.73
N GLY A 38 -10.65 1.78 -13.41
CA GLY A 38 -10.63 2.26 -14.78
C GLY A 38 -10.99 3.74 -14.95
N HIS A 39 -11.16 4.51 -13.86
CA HIS A 39 -11.41 5.94 -13.86
C HIS A 39 -10.24 6.74 -13.33
N TYR A 40 -9.82 6.47 -12.10
CA TYR A 40 -8.62 7.13 -11.54
C TYR A 40 -7.35 6.68 -12.27
N VAL A 41 -7.24 5.39 -12.59
CA VAL A 41 -6.18 4.81 -13.41
C VAL A 41 -6.77 3.98 -14.56
N PRO A 42 -6.06 3.82 -15.70
CA PRO A 42 -6.60 3.13 -16.87
C PRO A 42 -6.51 1.59 -16.75
N ASN A 43 -6.85 1.04 -15.59
CA ASN A 43 -6.84 -0.39 -15.32
C ASN A 43 -7.98 -0.74 -14.37
N ILE A 44 -8.44 -2.00 -14.38
CA ILE A 44 -9.47 -2.54 -13.49
C ILE A 44 -8.88 -3.80 -12.83
N THR A 45 -8.95 -3.91 -11.49
CA THR A 45 -8.36 -5.03 -10.77
C THR A 45 -9.36 -5.72 -9.85
N PHE A 46 -9.48 -5.27 -8.60
CA PHE A 46 -10.19 -5.96 -7.54
C PHE A 46 -11.34 -5.13 -6.99
N GLY A 47 -12.35 -5.80 -6.46
CA GLY A 47 -13.39 -5.20 -5.65
C GLY A 47 -13.28 -5.67 -4.19
N SER A 48 -14.17 -5.16 -3.32
CA SER A 48 -14.23 -5.52 -1.90
C SER A 48 -14.51 -7.02 -1.66
N ASN A 49 -15.05 -7.73 -2.64
CA ASN A 49 -15.24 -9.18 -2.62
C ASN A 49 -13.93 -9.96 -2.47
N ILE A 50 -12.82 -9.48 -3.04
CA ILE A 50 -11.49 -10.08 -2.86
C ILE A 50 -11.04 -9.92 -1.41
N VAL A 51 -11.14 -8.72 -0.83
CA VAL A 51 -10.83 -8.47 0.60
C VAL A 51 -11.63 -9.41 1.49
N LYS A 52 -12.95 -9.50 1.26
CA LYS A 52 -13.84 -10.40 2.00
C LYS A 52 -13.42 -11.88 1.88
N SER A 53 -12.94 -12.30 0.72
CA SER A 53 -12.48 -13.68 0.49
C SER A 53 -11.14 -13.97 1.15
N LEU A 54 -10.27 -12.95 1.27
CA LEU A 54 -8.95 -13.08 1.91
C LEU A 54 -9.03 -13.06 3.43
N ARG A 55 -9.97 -12.32 4.03
CA ARG A 55 -10.05 -12.17 5.48
C ARG A 55 -10.06 -13.49 6.26
N PRO A 56 -10.84 -14.54 5.90
CA PRO A 56 -10.82 -15.82 6.60
C PRO A 56 -9.56 -16.68 6.31
N ILE A 57 -8.70 -16.25 5.38
CA ILE A 57 -7.51 -17.02 4.95
C ILE A 57 -6.26 -16.61 5.73
N THR A 58 -6.16 -15.35 6.14
CA THR A 58 -4.99 -14.79 6.81
C THR A 58 -5.38 -13.88 7.97
N ASN A 59 -4.53 -13.83 9.01
CA ASN A 59 -4.63 -12.86 10.11
C ASN A 59 -3.68 -11.66 9.91
N LYS A 60 -3.00 -11.60 8.77
CA LYS A 60 -2.14 -10.46 8.44
C LYS A 60 -2.97 -9.21 8.16
N VAL A 61 -2.34 -8.07 8.23
CA VAL A 61 -2.96 -6.80 7.90
C VAL A 61 -3.37 -6.81 6.42
N LEU A 62 -4.67 -6.63 6.14
CA LEU A 62 -5.17 -6.39 4.80
C LEU A 62 -5.09 -4.89 4.53
N ASP A 63 -4.10 -4.52 3.77
CA ASP A 63 -3.75 -3.16 3.38
C ASP A 63 -4.33 -2.87 1.99
N VAL A 64 -5.36 -2.04 1.96
CA VAL A 64 -6.17 -1.79 0.74
C VAL A 64 -5.83 -0.42 0.19
N HIS A 65 -5.19 -0.38 -0.96
CA HIS A 65 -4.86 0.83 -1.69
C HIS A 65 -5.90 1.12 -2.77
N LEU A 66 -6.68 2.19 -2.58
CA LEU A 66 -7.77 2.58 -3.47
C LEU A 66 -7.30 3.58 -4.53
N MET A 67 -7.09 3.12 -5.73
CA MET A 67 -6.88 3.90 -6.96
C MET A 67 -8.20 4.00 -7.73
N ILE A 68 -9.21 4.61 -7.10
CA ILE A 68 -10.60 4.71 -7.60
C ILE A 68 -11.15 6.13 -7.45
N SER A 69 -12.17 6.47 -8.24
CA SER A 69 -12.91 7.73 -8.13
C SER A 69 -14.40 7.53 -8.46
N PRO A 70 -15.34 8.02 -7.59
CA PRO A 70 -15.12 8.63 -6.30
C PRO A 70 -14.84 7.60 -5.20
N VAL A 71 -13.96 7.94 -4.24
CA VAL A 71 -13.54 7.06 -3.14
C VAL A 71 -14.67 6.89 -2.11
N GLU A 72 -15.34 8.00 -1.71
CA GLU A 72 -16.37 8.04 -0.66
C GLU A 72 -17.44 6.95 -0.83
N LYS A 73 -17.83 6.71 -2.08
CA LYS A 73 -18.90 5.76 -2.42
C LYS A 73 -18.63 4.32 -2.02
N TYR A 74 -17.36 3.91 -1.99
CA TYR A 74 -16.99 2.49 -1.87
C TYR A 74 -16.30 2.11 -0.56
N ILE A 75 -15.84 3.08 0.25
CA ILE A 75 -15.06 2.83 1.46
C ILE A 75 -15.74 1.83 2.39
N ASN A 76 -17.04 2.00 2.64
CA ASN A 76 -17.77 1.14 3.56
C ASN A 76 -17.74 -0.33 3.14
N ASN A 77 -17.77 -0.60 1.83
CA ASN A 77 -17.72 -1.96 1.31
C ASN A 77 -16.37 -2.64 1.63
N PHE A 78 -15.27 -1.89 1.60
CA PHE A 78 -13.95 -2.42 1.93
C PHE A 78 -13.75 -2.61 3.43
N ILE A 79 -14.24 -1.68 4.26
CA ILE A 79 -14.23 -1.82 5.73
C ILE A 79 -15.03 -3.05 6.16
N GLU A 80 -16.25 -3.21 5.66
CA GLU A 80 -17.13 -4.35 5.96
C GLU A 80 -16.57 -5.68 5.42
N ALA A 81 -15.76 -5.63 4.38
CA ALA A 81 -15.04 -6.78 3.84
C ALA A 81 -13.88 -7.23 4.74
N GLY A 82 -13.42 -6.40 5.69
CA GLY A 82 -12.37 -6.72 6.64
C GLY A 82 -11.01 -6.11 6.32
N ALA A 83 -10.96 -4.96 5.62
CA ALA A 83 -9.75 -4.17 5.47
C ALA A 83 -9.27 -3.65 6.85
N ASP A 84 -7.98 -3.77 7.13
CA ASP A 84 -7.36 -3.23 8.34
C ASP A 84 -6.85 -1.81 8.11
N ILE A 85 -6.35 -1.53 6.91
CA ILE A 85 -5.89 -0.21 6.46
C ILE A 85 -6.57 0.09 5.12
N ILE A 86 -7.01 1.32 4.92
CA ILE A 86 -7.48 1.82 3.63
C ILE A 86 -6.72 3.09 3.31
N SER A 87 -5.99 3.06 2.21
CA SER A 87 -5.28 4.21 1.65
C SER A 87 -5.93 4.65 0.36
N PHE A 88 -5.92 5.95 0.09
CA PHE A 88 -6.48 6.53 -1.12
C PHE A 88 -5.69 7.77 -1.55
N HIS A 89 -5.85 8.18 -2.79
CA HIS A 89 -5.29 9.40 -3.32
C HIS A 89 -6.21 10.58 -3.02
N PRO A 90 -5.78 11.62 -2.28
CA PRO A 90 -6.66 12.73 -1.87
C PRO A 90 -7.27 13.49 -3.04
N GLU A 91 -6.57 13.55 -4.17
CA GLU A 91 -7.03 14.20 -5.39
C GLU A 91 -8.11 13.41 -6.14
N ALA A 92 -8.36 12.17 -5.76
CA ALA A 92 -9.41 11.34 -6.37
C ALA A 92 -10.83 11.64 -5.86
N ASP A 93 -10.95 12.49 -4.83
CA ASP A 93 -12.25 12.84 -4.22
C ASP A 93 -12.24 14.27 -3.69
N ASP A 94 -13.43 14.90 -3.66
CA ASP A 94 -13.60 16.28 -3.18
C ASP A 94 -13.60 16.42 -1.65
N LYS A 95 -13.74 15.29 -0.90
CA LYS A 95 -13.95 15.29 0.55
C LYS A 95 -12.95 14.41 1.32
N PRO A 96 -11.63 14.55 1.11
CA PRO A 96 -10.65 13.67 1.72
C PRO A 96 -10.67 13.67 3.26
N PHE A 97 -10.99 14.79 3.93
CA PHE A 97 -11.12 14.83 5.39
C PHE A 97 -12.28 13.99 5.92
N GLU A 98 -13.43 14.04 5.24
CA GLU A 98 -14.61 13.24 5.62
C GLU A 98 -14.35 11.75 5.42
N ILE A 99 -13.63 11.41 4.36
CA ILE A 99 -13.19 10.05 4.06
C ILE A 99 -12.30 9.50 5.17
N ILE A 100 -11.24 10.22 5.55
CA ILE A 100 -10.34 9.84 6.65
C ILE A 100 -11.14 9.63 7.93
N LYS A 101 -12.02 10.57 8.28
CA LYS A 101 -12.86 10.48 9.47
C LYS A 101 -13.80 9.27 9.44
N ASN A 102 -14.41 8.97 8.29
CA ASN A 102 -15.27 7.81 8.12
C ASN A 102 -14.51 6.49 8.34
N ILE A 103 -13.32 6.35 7.74
CA ILE A 103 -12.46 5.18 7.91
C ILE A 103 -12.13 4.98 9.40
N LYS A 104 -11.63 6.03 10.07
CA LYS A 104 -11.21 5.94 11.48
C LYS A 104 -12.38 5.69 12.45
N ASN A 105 -13.55 6.25 12.20
CA ASN A 105 -14.75 6.02 13.02
C ASN A 105 -15.22 4.54 13.01
N LYS A 106 -14.78 3.77 12.02
CA LYS A 106 -15.09 2.33 11.91
C LYS A 106 -13.96 1.42 12.36
N ASN A 107 -13.00 1.94 13.14
CA ASN A 107 -11.83 1.23 13.64
C ASN A 107 -10.93 0.64 12.53
N CYS A 108 -10.95 1.23 11.35
CA CYS A 108 -10.02 0.95 10.27
C CYS A 108 -8.94 2.04 10.26
N LYS A 109 -7.69 1.70 9.96
CA LYS A 109 -6.61 2.67 9.79
C LYS A 109 -6.78 3.42 8.47
N ALA A 110 -6.52 4.73 8.49
CA ALA A 110 -6.60 5.57 7.32
C ALA A 110 -5.21 5.89 6.78
N GLY A 111 -5.01 5.72 5.47
CA GLY A 111 -3.81 6.08 4.76
C GLY A 111 -4.07 7.05 3.61
N ILE A 112 -3.01 7.75 3.20
CA ILE A 112 -2.98 8.59 2.00
C ILE A 112 -1.86 8.11 1.08
N ALA A 113 -2.14 8.00 -0.21
CA ALA A 113 -1.16 7.72 -1.24
C ALA A 113 -0.78 9.01 -1.99
N ILE A 114 0.54 9.24 -2.16
CA ILE A 114 1.09 10.40 -2.85
C ILE A 114 1.49 9.98 -4.27
N HIS A 115 0.76 10.48 -5.27
CA HIS A 115 1.13 10.32 -6.67
C HIS A 115 2.48 11.02 -6.96
N PRO A 116 3.31 10.53 -7.92
CA PRO A 116 4.59 11.17 -8.25
C PRO A 116 4.49 12.68 -8.55
N ASN A 117 3.38 13.13 -9.14
CA ASN A 117 3.15 14.55 -9.46
C ASN A 117 2.76 15.42 -8.25
N ILE A 118 2.45 14.82 -7.08
CA ILE A 118 1.98 15.53 -5.88
C ILE A 118 3.15 15.72 -4.92
N LYS A 119 3.28 16.91 -4.35
CA LYS A 119 4.32 17.23 -3.37
C LYS A 119 3.86 16.88 -1.95
N VAL A 120 4.78 16.57 -1.05
CA VAL A 120 4.48 16.32 0.38
C VAL A 120 3.74 17.49 1.02
N ALA A 121 4.09 18.73 0.67
CA ALA A 121 3.41 19.94 1.16
C ALA A 121 1.90 19.96 0.88
N GLU A 122 1.44 19.35 -0.20
CA GLU A 122 0.01 19.31 -0.57
C GLU A 122 -0.80 18.37 0.34
N ILE A 123 -0.15 17.36 0.92
CA ILE A 123 -0.77 16.41 1.84
C ILE A 123 -0.46 16.70 3.32
N ALA A 124 0.37 17.71 3.63
CA ALA A 124 0.81 18.02 4.99
C ALA A 124 -0.36 18.21 5.97
N LYS A 125 -1.47 18.80 5.48
CA LYS A 125 -2.71 19.01 6.26
C LYS A 125 -3.40 17.74 6.76
N PHE A 126 -3.03 16.56 6.24
CA PHE A 126 -3.62 15.28 6.62
C PHE A 126 -2.75 14.48 7.58
N LEU A 127 -1.44 14.79 7.72
CA LEU A 127 -0.46 13.94 8.39
C LEU A 127 -0.77 13.65 9.87
N GLU A 128 -1.44 14.57 10.57
CA GLU A 128 -1.87 14.37 11.97
C GLU A 128 -3.07 13.42 12.09
N LEU A 129 -3.79 13.18 11.01
CA LEU A 129 -5.07 12.46 11.01
C LEU A 129 -4.94 11.01 10.55
N ILE A 130 -3.83 10.65 9.91
CA ILE A 130 -3.64 9.38 9.22
C ILE A 130 -2.67 8.47 9.94
N ASP A 131 -2.72 7.19 9.60
CA ASP A 131 -1.91 6.13 10.19
C ASP A 131 -0.84 5.63 9.20
N LEU A 132 -0.97 5.96 7.89
CA LEU A 132 -0.08 5.51 6.82
C LEU A 132 0.04 6.56 5.72
N VAL A 133 1.23 6.71 5.15
CA VAL A 133 1.47 7.42 3.89
C VAL A 133 2.14 6.49 2.90
N ILE A 134 1.48 6.23 1.77
CA ILE A 134 2.09 5.51 0.64
C ILE A 134 2.81 6.53 -0.25
N VAL A 135 4.11 6.36 -0.44
CA VAL A 135 4.86 7.07 -1.47
C VAL A 135 4.89 6.20 -2.72
N MET A 136 4.19 6.65 -3.76
CA MET A 136 4.24 5.98 -5.07
C MET A 136 5.60 6.22 -5.70
N THR A 137 6.34 5.16 -5.93
CA THR A 137 7.64 5.17 -6.64
C THR A 137 7.54 4.65 -8.07
N VAL A 138 6.31 4.60 -8.57
CA VAL A 138 5.91 4.39 -9.97
C VAL A 138 4.66 5.20 -10.25
N VAL A 139 4.29 5.37 -11.52
CA VAL A 139 2.97 5.92 -11.86
C VAL A 139 1.91 4.86 -11.55
N PRO A 140 0.87 5.18 -10.72
CA PRO A 140 -0.20 4.24 -10.38
C PRO A 140 -0.89 3.67 -11.62
N GLY A 141 -1.36 2.39 -11.54
CA GLY A 141 -2.17 1.78 -12.57
C GLY A 141 -1.64 0.49 -13.18
N ALA A 142 -0.37 0.13 -12.96
CA ALA A 142 0.18 -1.15 -13.44
C ALA A 142 1.34 -1.63 -12.57
N GLY A 143 1.43 -2.95 -12.39
CA GLY A 143 2.56 -3.58 -11.72
C GLY A 143 3.81 -3.72 -12.63
N GLY A 144 4.95 -4.10 -12.02
CA GLY A 144 6.18 -4.44 -12.74
C GLY A 144 6.93 -3.25 -13.35
N GLN A 145 6.61 -2.02 -12.96
CA GLN A 145 7.27 -0.81 -13.43
C GLN A 145 8.64 -0.62 -12.76
N LYS A 146 9.50 0.19 -13.40
CA LYS A 146 10.81 0.57 -12.86
C LYS A 146 10.63 1.61 -11.75
N PHE A 147 11.36 1.42 -10.65
CA PHE A 147 11.44 2.34 -9.54
C PHE A 147 11.88 3.75 -9.96
N MET A 148 11.22 4.77 -9.44
CA MET A 148 11.52 6.19 -9.69
C MET A 148 12.36 6.76 -8.54
N ASP A 149 13.66 6.88 -8.75
CA ASP A 149 14.61 7.40 -7.76
C ASP A 149 14.28 8.85 -7.30
N SER A 150 13.60 9.63 -8.15
CA SER A 150 13.14 10.99 -7.82
C SER A 150 12.25 11.05 -6.58
N GLU A 151 11.47 10.00 -6.35
CA GLU A 151 10.47 9.94 -5.28
C GLU A 151 11.10 9.67 -3.89
N VAL A 152 12.35 9.25 -3.83
CA VAL A 152 13.09 9.01 -2.58
C VAL A 152 13.15 10.27 -1.71
N SER A 153 13.21 11.45 -2.33
CA SER A 153 13.18 12.72 -1.61
C SER A 153 11.94 12.92 -0.75
N LYS A 154 10.77 12.40 -1.20
CA LYS A 154 9.52 12.46 -0.44
C LYS A 154 9.56 11.58 0.82
N ILE A 155 10.23 10.42 0.75
CA ILE A 155 10.42 9.52 1.91
C ILE A 155 11.19 10.26 2.99
N ILE A 156 12.30 10.90 2.63
CA ILE A 156 13.15 11.67 3.54
C ILE A 156 12.38 12.86 4.13
N GLU A 157 11.63 13.59 3.30
CA GLU A 157 10.82 14.74 3.74
C GLU A 157 9.75 14.30 4.74
N LEU A 158 8.98 13.24 4.45
CA LEU A 158 7.97 12.68 5.35
C LEU A 158 8.57 12.21 6.67
N LYS A 159 9.71 11.52 6.62
CA LYS A 159 10.43 11.11 7.83
C LYS A 159 10.81 12.31 8.69
N ASN A 160 11.36 13.35 8.09
CA ASN A 160 11.76 14.56 8.81
C ASN A 160 10.55 15.26 9.45
N ILE A 161 9.43 15.40 8.73
CA ILE A 161 8.19 15.99 9.27
C ILE A 161 7.69 15.15 10.44
N ARG A 162 7.60 13.81 10.26
CA ARG A 162 7.15 12.89 11.29
C ARG A 162 7.98 13.01 12.57
N ASP A 163 9.31 13.01 12.44
CA ASP A 163 10.22 13.06 13.58
C ASP A 163 10.15 14.44 14.29
N GLN A 164 10.12 15.55 13.54
CA GLN A 164 10.06 16.92 14.08
C GLN A 164 8.74 17.20 14.80
N GLN A 165 7.63 16.74 14.22
CA GLN A 165 6.30 16.98 14.75
C GLN A 165 5.80 15.86 15.68
N LYS A 166 6.61 14.81 15.88
CA LYS A 166 6.28 13.62 16.69
C LYS A 166 4.97 12.94 16.26
N LEU A 167 4.76 12.86 14.95
CA LEU A 167 3.60 12.20 14.36
C LEU A 167 3.78 10.68 14.36
N ASN A 168 2.68 9.95 14.29
CA ASN A 168 2.69 8.50 14.38
C ASN A 168 2.01 7.86 13.15
N PHE A 169 2.59 8.05 11.97
CA PHE A 169 2.19 7.36 10.76
C PHE A 169 3.36 6.52 10.21
N GLU A 170 3.03 5.45 9.52
CA GLU A 170 4.01 4.63 8.79
C GLU A 170 4.24 5.21 7.39
N ILE A 171 5.46 5.09 6.89
CA ILE A 171 5.83 5.44 5.52
C ILE A 171 5.96 4.14 4.73
N GLU A 172 5.05 3.95 3.80
CA GLU A 172 5.01 2.80 2.91
C GLU A 172 5.48 3.20 1.51
N ILE A 173 6.20 2.29 0.86
CA ILE A 173 6.72 2.51 -0.49
C ILE A 173 6.07 1.53 -1.43
N ASP A 174 5.43 2.04 -2.47
CA ASP A 174 4.78 1.22 -3.49
C ASP A 174 5.28 1.55 -4.89
N GLY A 175 5.88 0.54 -5.51
CA GLY A 175 6.33 0.55 -6.90
C GLY A 175 7.80 0.24 -7.10
N GLY A 176 8.10 -0.80 -7.89
CA GLY A 176 9.45 -1.17 -8.32
C GLY A 176 10.39 -1.62 -7.21
N VAL A 177 9.84 -2.03 -6.05
CA VAL A 177 10.63 -2.49 -4.91
C VAL A 177 11.26 -3.85 -5.21
N ASN A 178 12.57 -3.93 -5.00
CA ASN A 178 13.40 -5.12 -5.12
C ASN A 178 14.55 -5.07 -4.10
N LYS A 179 15.47 -6.03 -4.12
CA LYS A 179 16.58 -6.10 -3.17
C LYS A 179 17.44 -4.83 -3.12
N GLU A 180 17.67 -4.17 -4.25
CA GLU A 180 18.52 -2.98 -4.33
C GLU A 180 17.75 -1.74 -3.87
N THR A 181 16.55 -1.52 -4.41
CA THR A 181 15.71 -0.37 -4.08
C THR A 181 15.19 -0.42 -2.63
N SER A 182 14.99 -1.62 -2.05
CA SER A 182 14.63 -1.76 -0.64
C SER A 182 15.66 -1.13 0.29
N GLN A 183 16.96 -1.25 0.00
CA GLN A 183 18.00 -0.64 0.83
C GLN A 183 17.93 0.90 0.76
N ILE A 184 17.66 1.46 -0.43
CA ILE A 184 17.48 2.90 -0.62
C ILE A 184 16.30 3.38 0.21
N CYS A 185 15.15 2.72 0.11
CA CYS A 185 13.93 3.07 0.83
C CYS A 185 14.12 3.02 2.36
N LYS A 186 14.73 1.94 2.87
CA LYS A 186 15.02 1.77 4.31
C LYS A 186 15.92 2.87 4.84
N ASN A 187 17.01 3.16 4.14
CA ASN A 187 17.95 4.20 4.54
C ASN A 187 17.30 5.60 4.51
N SER A 188 16.27 5.79 3.69
CA SER A 188 15.52 7.04 3.56
C SER A 188 14.41 7.17 4.61
N GLY A 189 14.03 6.09 5.31
CA GLY A 189 13.07 6.14 6.42
C GLY A 189 11.75 5.43 6.19
N ALA A 190 11.67 4.53 5.22
CA ALA A 190 10.52 3.67 5.00
C ALA A 190 10.30 2.70 6.18
N ASP A 191 9.04 2.40 6.47
CA ASP A 191 8.61 1.44 7.48
C ASP A 191 8.02 0.17 6.84
N VAL A 192 7.36 0.32 5.68
CA VAL A 192 6.68 -0.75 4.94
C VAL A 192 7.13 -0.73 3.48
N LEU A 193 7.36 -1.91 2.90
CA LEU A 193 7.76 -2.08 1.51
C LEU A 193 6.76 -2.98 0.77
N VAL A 194 6.09 -2.42 -0.23
CA VAL A 194 5.21 -3.17 -1.12
C VAL A 194 6.04 -3.82 -2.23
N ALA A 195 5.94 -5.13 -2.36
CA ALA A 195 6.66 -5.88 -3.39
C ALA A 195 5.71 -6.88 -4.08
N GLY A 196 5.43 -6.65 -5.35
CA GLY A 196 4.62 -7.52 -6.19
C GLY A 196 5.47 -8.48 -7.01
N SER A 197 5.82 -8.08 -8.21
CA SER A 197 6.56 -8.91 -9.17
C SER A 197 7.88 -9.47 -8.63
N TYR A 198 8.57 -8.74 -7.77
CA TYR A 198 9.81 -9.23 -7.16
C TYR A 198 9.60 -10.53 -6.37
N ILE A 199 8.48 -10.68 -5.68
CA ILE A 199 8.16 -11.89 -4.90
C ILE A 199 7.49 -12.93 -5.81
N PHE A 200 6.43 -12.57 -6.53
CA PHE A 200 5.54 -13.51 -7.20
C PHE A 200 6.02 -13.98 -8.58
N SER A 201 7.02 -13.32 -9.22
CA SER A 201 7.63 -13.84 -10.45
C SER A 201 8.63 -14.96 -10.22
N GLY A 202 9.01 -15.20 -8.98
CA GLY A 202 9.97 -16.24 -8.59
C GLY A 202 9.34 -17.62 -8.42
N ASN A 203 10.20 -18.62 -8.17
CA ASN A 203 9.74 -19.90 -7.69
C ASN A 203 9.15 -19.74 -6.27
N LYS A 204 8.01 -20.33 -6.02
CA LYS A 204 7.31 -20.33 -4.71
C LYS A 204 8.18 -20.77 -3.55
N ASP A 205 9.10 -21.71 -3.78
CA ASP A 205 10.07 -22.19 -2.78
C ASP A 205 11.02 -21.08 -2.29
N ASN A 206 11.16 -20.00 -3.07
CA ASN A 206 12.05 -18.87 -2.77
C ASN A 206 11.35 -17.70 -2.06
N TYR A 207 10.03 -17.74 -1.82
CA TYR A 207 9.29 -16.60 -1.24
C TYR A 207 9.89 -16.14 0.08
N LYS A 208 10.27 -17.04 0.97
CA LYS A 208 10.96 -16.68 2.21
C LYS A 208 12.26 -15.91 1.95
N THR A 209 13.10 -16.41 1.06
CA THR A 209 14.38 -15.79 0.70
C THR A 209 14.17 -14.41 0.08
N LEU A 210 13.16 -14.27 -0.80
CA LEU A 210 12.83 -13.00 -1.44
C LEU A 210 12.31 -11.98 -0.44
N ILE A 211 11.37 -12.36 0.44
CA ILE A 211 10.84 -11.51 1.51
C ILE A 211 11.96 -11.10 2.47
N ASP A 212 12.81 -12.03 2.92
CA ASP A 212 13.92 -11.72 3.84
C ASP A 212 14.98 -10.81 3.18
N SER A 213 15.17 -10.89 1.86
CA SER A 213 16.12 -10.05 1.13
C SER A 213 15.73 -8.57 1.05
N LEU A 214 14.47 -8.24 1.33
CA LEU A 214 13.95 -6.87 1.36
C LEU A 214 14.15 -6.19 2.73
N ARG A 215 14.47 -6.96 3.79
CA ARG A 215 14.69 -6.47 5.17
C ARG A 215 16.15 -5.95 5.42
#